data_5e081e5721349a8dc435be4262181f7e
#
_entry.id   5e081e5721349a8dc435be4262181f7e
#
_cell.length_a   1.000
_cell.length_b   1.000
_cell.length_c   1.000
_cell.angle_alpha   90.00
_cell.angle_beta   90.00
_cell.angle_gamma   90.00
#
_symmetry.space_group_name_H-M   'P 1'
#
loop_
_entity.id
_entity.type
_entity.pdbx_description
1 polymer ?
#
loop_
_entity_poly.entity_id
_entity_poly.type
_entity_poly.pdbx_seq_one_letter_code
_entity_poly.pdbx_strand_id
1 'polypeptide(L)'
;LDAMSTKGLSYEEALKQAQDLGFAEADPTADVEGFDAAAKCSILASLAFHTRVGIDDVAVEGISSITKEDMEEAARVGHTIKLLAIAERRVGEDGREGVAMRVHPAQVPSDHPLASVDGAFNAILVEGEAAGRLMFYGQGAGGAPTASAVLSDLVAAAHHRAFGGHAPRESVYAHLPILDPGSTYTRYQIRLQVEDRLGVLSDVAGIFARHGVSIQSVHQRNDEVPGACVIVVTSHRAREADLRAVARALSVSDAVREVTSTIRVEGE
;
A
#
# COMPACT_ATOMS: atom_id res chain seq x y z
N LEU A 1 -1.25 0.74 12.18
CA LEU A 1 -2.55 0.55 11.48
C LEU A 1 -3.44 -0.48 12.20
N ASP A 2 -2.93 -1.67 12.57
CA ASP A 2 -3.72 -2.71 13.25
C ASP A 2 -4.39 -2.19 14.55
N ALA A 3 -3.64 -1.52 15.44
CA ALA A 3 -4.20 -0.94 16.66
C ALA A 3 -5.22 0.18 16.40
N MET A 4 -5.05 0.95 15.32
CA MET A 4 -6.06 1.93 14.90
C MET A 4 -7.35 1.24 14.46
N SER A 5 -7.26 0.16 13.69
CA SER A 5 -8.42 -0.60 13.21
C SER A 5 -9.13 -1.36 14.33
N THR A 6 -8.38 -2.10 15.17
CA THR A 6 -8.97 -3.04 16.15
C THR A 6 -9.37 -2.40 17.47
N LYS A 7 -8.66 -1.32 17.88
CA LYS A 7 -8.88 -0.64 19.17
C LYS A 7 -9.43 0.78 19.02
N GLY A 8 -9.56 1.28 17.78
CA GLY A 8 -10.04 2.63 17.50
C GLY A 8 -9.09 3.73 17.99
N LEU A 9 -7.79 3.44 18.10
CA LEU A 9 -6.78 4.41 18.53
C LEU A 9 -6.50 5.45 17.44
N SER A 10 -6.06 6.64 17.84
CA SER A 10 -5.46 7.59 16.90
C SER A 10 -4.10 7.07 16.40
N TYR A 11 -3.56 7.71 15.35
CA TYR A 11 -2.24 7.37 14.83
C TYR A 11 -1.15 7.52 15.92
N GLU A 12 -1.18 8.63 16.67
CA GLU A 12 -0.20 8.94 17.71
C GLU A 12 -0.28 7.94 18.88
N GLU A 13 -1.48 7.58 19.31
CA GLU A 13 -1.69 6.57 20.36
C GLU A 13 -1.23 5.19 19.92
N ALA A 14 -1.53 4.81 18.68
CA ALA A 14 -1.10 3.53 18.11
C ALA A 14 0.41 3.45 17.94
N LEU A 15 1.05 4.53 17.48
CA LEU A 15 2.50 4.62 17.36
C LEU A 15 3.18 4.50 18.72
N LYS A 16 2.71 5.25 19.72
CA LYS A 16 3.24 5.17 21.08
C LYS A 16 3.11 3.76 21.66
N GLN A 17 1.96 3.10 21.47
CA GLN A 17 1.80 1.71 21.90
C GLN A 17 2.80 0.77 21.21
N ALA A 18 3.06 0.95 19.91
CA ALA A 18 4.02 0.15 19.18
C ALA A 18 5.46 0.34 19.70
N GLN A 19 5.84 1.57 20.06
CA GLN A 19 7.12 1.89 20.66
C GLN A 19 7.25 1.28 22.07
N ASP A 20 6.22 1.40 22.90
CA ASP A 20 6.20 0.82 24.26
C ASP A 20 6.32 -0.71 24.25
N LEU A 21 5.81 -1.37 23.20
CA LEU A 21 5.92 -2.82 22.98
C LEU A 21 7.21 -3.24 22.26
N GLY A 22 8.05 -2.29 21.84
CA GLY A 22 9.30 -2.56 21.13
C GLY A 22 9.14 -3.01 19.68
N PHE A 23 7.98 -2.74 19.05
CA PHE A 23 7.73 -2.99 17.63
C PHE A 23 8.13 -1.83 16.73
N ALA A 24 8.23 -0.61 17.27
CA ALA A 24 8.74 0.56 16.58
C ALA A 24 9.91 1.15 17.38
N GLU A 25 10.92 1.64 16.69
CA GLU A 25 12.08 2.30 17.30
C GLU A 25 11.73 3.69 17.83
N ALA A 26 12.68 4.31 18.56
CA ALA A 26 12.53 5.69 19.06
C ALA A 26 12.39 6.69 17.90
N ASP A 27 13.10 6.46 16.78
CA ASP A 27 12.85 7.12 15.49
C ASP A 27 12.13 6.13 14.57
N PRO A 28 10.79 6.23 14.44
CA PRO A 28 9.99 5.30 13.69
C PRO A 28 9.94 5.61 12.17
N THR A 29 10.69 6.60 11.70
CA THR A 29 10.60 7.11 10.31
C THR A 29 10.72 5.98 9.28
N ALA A 30 11.65 5.05 9.45
CA ALA A 30 11.83 3.95 8.51
C ALA A 30 10.58 3.06 8.38
N ASP A 31 9.87 2.85 9.50
CA ASP A 31 8.66 2.03 9.55
C ASP A 31 7.45 2.80 9.01
N VAL A 32 7.21 4.01 9.56
CA VAL A 32 5.96 4.74 9.28
C VAL A 32 5.96 5.41 7.90
N GLU A 33 7.13 5.80 7.38
CA GLU A 33 7.25 6.33 6.03
C GLU A 33 7.46 5.22 4.97
N GLY A 34 7.50 3.94 5.39
CA GLY A 34 7.49 2.80 4.49
C GLY A 34 8.85 2.43 3.89
N PHE A 35 9.96 3.00 4.35
CA PHE A 35 11.29 2.72 3.81
C PHE A 35 11.76 1.30 4.10
N ASP A 36 11.44 0.74 5.28
CA ASP A 36 11.72 -0.67 5.59
C ASP A 36 10.95 -1.61 4.66
N ALA A 37 9.67 -1.30 4.40
CA ALA A 37 8.86 -2.04 3.45
C ALA A 37 9.40 -1.93 2.01
N ALA A 38 9.92 -0.76 1.62
CA ALA A 38 10.54 -0.56 0.31
C ALA A 38 11.84 -1.37 0.15
N ALA A 39 12.68 -1.43 1.18
CA ALA A 39 13.89 -2.25 1.18
C ALA A 39 13.53 -3.74 1.00
N LYS A 40 12.53 -4.23 1.74
CA LYS A 40 12.03 -5.61 1.60
C LYS A 40 11.44 -5.85 0.21
N CYS A 41 10.67 -4.88 -0.32
CA CYS A 41 10.08 -4.95 -1.66
C CYS A 41 11.15 -5.10 -2.76
N SER A 42 12.22 -4.29 -2.70
CA SER A 42 13.31 -4.34 -3.69
C SER A 42 14.04 -5.69 -3.67
N ILE A 43 14.29 -6.26 -2.50
CA ILE A 43 14.90 -7.58 -2.35
C ILE A 43 14.00 -8.67 -2.94
N LEU A 44 12.71 -8.68 -2.55
CA LEU A 44 11.75 -9.68 -3.00
C LEU A 44 11.50 -9.59 -4.51
N ALA A 45 11.41 -8.38 -5.06
CA ALA A 45 11.27 -8.16 -6.50
C ALA A 45 12.50 -8.65 -7.26
N SER A 46 13.70 -8.39 -6.75
CA SER A 46 14.94 -8.87 -7.37
C SER A 46 15.00 -10.40 -7.43
N LEU A 47 14.56 -11.07 -6.36
CA LEU A 47 14.52 -12.53 -6.30
C LEU A 47 13.42 -13.12 -7.20
N ALA A 48 12.22 -12.55 -7.16
CA ALA A 48 11.06 -13.08 -7.88
C ALA A 48 11.16 -12.87 -9.40
N PHE A 49 11.70 -11.74 -9.83
CA PHE A 49 11.73 -11.36 -11.25
C PHE A 49 13.10 -11.49 -11.90
N HIS A 50 14.09 -12.00 -11.17
CA HIS A 50 15.45 -12.21 -11.67
C HIS A 50 16.06 -10.96 -12.33
N THR A 51 15.78 -9.80 -11.77
CA THR A 51 16.30 -8.50 -12.21
C THR A 51 16.78 -7.70 -11.01
N ARG A 52 17.79 -6.87 -11.17
CA ARG A 52 18.28 -6.06 -10.07
C ARG A 52 17.38 -4.85 -9.88
N VAL A 53 16.86 -4.70 -8.65
CA VAL A 53 16.01 -3.57 -8.22
C VAL A 53 16.68 -2.88 -7.04
N GLY A 54 16.85 -1.56 -7.13
CA GLY A 54 17.29 -0.73 -6.02
C GLY A 54 16.12 -0.26 -5.16
N ILE A 55 16.41 0.24 -3.95
CA ILE A 55 15.39 0.83 -3.09
C ILE A 55 14.82 2.12 -3.72
N ASP A 56 15.64 2.87 -4.44
CA ASP A 56 15.25 4.11 -5.12
C ASP A 56 14.30 3.87 -6.31
N ASP A 57 14.18 2.62 -6.76
CA ASP A 57 13.25 2.22 -7.81
C ASP A 57 11.83 1.97 -7.28
N VAL A 58 11.65 1.97 -5.96
CA VAL A 58 10.35 1.74 -5.30
C VAL A 58 9.66 3.06 -5.01
N ALA A 59 8.47 3.27 -5.54
CA ALA A 59 7.65 4.41 -5.14
C ALA A 59 7.11 4.21 -3.73
N VAL A 60 7.32 5.17 -2.83
CA VAL A 60 7.00 5.02 -1.41
C VAL A 60 6.04 6.10 -0.95
N GLU A 61 5.01 5.70 -0.22
CA GLU A 61 4.08 6.54 0.51
C GLU A 61 3.87 5.94 1.90
N GLY A 62 4.12 6.73 2.95
CA GLY A 62 3.99 6.31 4.34
C GLY A 62 2.54 6.27 4.86
N ILE A 63 2.41 5.93 6.14
CA ILE A 63 1.12 5.81 6.82
C ILE A 63 0.82 6.98 7.76
N SER A 64 1.70 7.95 7.86
CA SER A 64 1.58 9.10 8.78
C SER A 64 0.36 9.99 8.50
N SER A 65 -0.16 9.94 7.26
CA SER A 65 -1.37 10.67 6.85
C SER A 65 -2.68 9.92 7.13
N ILE A 66 -2.63 8.66 7.56
CA ILE A 66 -3.82 7.84 7.78
C ILE A 66 -4.49 8.24 9.10
N THR A 67 -5.76 8.57 9.03
CA THR A 67 -6.56 9.01 10.18
C THR A 67 -7.47 7.90 10.72
N LYS A 68 -8.03 8.12 11.91
CA LYS A 68 -9.04 7.23 12.48
C LYS A 68 -10.29 7.16 11.61
N GLU A 69 -10.68 8.29 11.04
CA GLU A 69 -11.83 8.41 10.13
C GLU A 69 -11.63 7.59 8.87
N ASP A 70 -10.39 7.45 8.39
CA ASP A 70 -10.07 6.58 7.24
C ASP A 70 -10.30 5.12 7.57
N MET A 71 -9.89 4.68 8.78
CA MET A 71 -10.15 3.32 9.26
C MET A 71 -11.64 3.02 9.38
N GLU A 72 -12.42 3.96 9.94
CA GLU A 72 -13.86 3.82 10.06
C GLU A 72 -14.55 3.77 8.70
N GLU A 73 -14.12 4.59 7.75
CA GLU A 73 -14.69 4.61 6.40
C GLU A 73 -14.39 3.32 5.65
N ALA A 74 -13.16 2.81 5.75
CA ALA A 74 -12.78 1.52 5.18
C ALA A 74 -13.64 0.39 5.77
N ALA A 75 -13.82 0.36 7.09
CA ALA A 75 -14.62 -0.65 7.77
C ALA A 75 -16.11 -0.62 7.33
N ARG A 76 -16.69 0.56 7.07
CA ARG A 76 -18.07 0.70 6.58
C ARG A 76 -18.32 0.03 5.25
N VAL A 77 -17.29 -0.05 4.40
CA VAL A 77 -17.38 -0.69 3.09
C VAL A 77 -16.78 -2.11 3.08
N GLY A 78 -16.52 -2.68 4.27
CA GLY A 78 -15.99 -4.04 4.40
C GLY A 78 -14.52 -4.17 4.04
N HIS A 79 -13.73 -3.10 4.22
CA HIS A 79 -12.30 -3.08 3.98
C HIS A 79 -11.51 -2.84 5.26
N THR A 80 -10.23 -3.16 5.23
CA THR A 80 -9.24 -2.73 6.23
C THR A 80 -8.08 -2.02 5.54
N ILE A 81 -7.39 -1.11 6.24
CA ILE A 81 -6.22 -0.43 5.68
C ILE A 81 -4.95 -1.14 6.14
N LYS A 82 -4.13 -1.55 5.18
CA LYS A 82 -2.80 -2.15 5.40
C LYS A 82 -1.74 -1.36 4.63
N LEU A 83 -0.51 -1.34 5.12
CA LEU A 83 0.62 -0.90 4.33
C LEU A 83 1.04 -2.06 3.42
N LEU A 84 0.93 -1.88 2.13
CA LEU A 84 1.29 -2.89 1.13
C LEU A 84 2.58 -2.51 0.41
N ALA A 85 3.46 -3.48 0.28
CA ALA A 85 4.58 -3.46 -0.66
C ALA A 85 4.21 -4.35 -1.85
N ILE A 86 4.07 -3.77 -3.02
CA ILE A 86 3.59 -4.45 -4.23
C ILE A 86 4.68 -4.41 -5.28
N ALA A 87 5.08 -5.58 -5.76
CA ALA A 87 5.96 -5.73 -6.92
C ALA A 87 5.24 -6.56 -7.98
N GLU A 88 5.14 -6.05 -9.19
CA GLU A 88 4.44 -6.72 -10.28
C GLU A 88 5.25 -6.68 -11.58
N ARG A 89 5.30 -7.83 -12.28
CA ARG A 89 5.79 -7.91 -13.64
C ARG A 89 4.62 -7.65 -14.59
N ARG A 90 4.80 -6.71 -15.50
CA ARG A 90 3.75 -6.33 -16.44
C ARG A 90 4.32 -5.79 -17.74
N VAL A 91 3.47 -5.70 -18.74
CA VAL A 91 3.83 -5.04 -20.01
C VAL A 91 3.64 -3.53 -19.85
N GLY A 92 4.70 -2.78 -20.12
CA GLY A 92 4.70 -1.33 -20.15
C GLY A 92 3.98 -0.75 -21.36
N GLU A 93 3.88 0.58 -21.44
CA GLU A 93 3.25 1.28 -22.57
C GLU A 93 3.99 1.10 -23.90
N ASP A 94 5.28 0.85 -23.82
CA ASP A 94 6.14 0.56 -24.96
C ASP A 94 6.05 -0.89 -25.48
N GLY A 95 5.16 -1.70 -24.89
CA GLY A 95 4.95 -3.10 -25.23
C GLY A 95 6.01 -4.05 -24.67
N ARG A 96 7.00 -3.57 -23.90
CA ARG A 96 8.02 -4.41 -23.26
C ARG A 96 7.61 -4.79 -21.84
N GLU A 97 8.02 -5.99 -21.44
CA GLU A 97 7.86 -6.40 -20.04
C GLU A 97 8.84 -5.64 -19.15
N GLY A 98 8.35 -5.28 -17.96
CA GLY A 98 9.12 -4.61 -16.93
C GLY A 98 8.54 -4.87 -15.55
N VAL A 99 9.16 -4.29 -14.53
CA VAL A 99 8.76 -4.44 -13.13
C VAL A 99 8.34 -3.09 -12.58
N ALA A 100 7.16 -3.04 -11.93
CA ALA A 100 6.68 -1.89 -11.19
C ALA A 100 6.64 -2.22 -9.70
N MET A 101 7.16 -1.30 -8.87
CA MET A 101 7.19 -1.48 -7.43
C MET A 101 6.65 -0.24 -6.72
N ARG A 102 5.87 -0.49 -5.68
CA ARG A 102 5.29 0.56 -4.86
C ARG A 102 5.04 0.10 -3.42
N VAL A 103 5.16 1.02 -2.50
CA VAL A 103 4.76 0.85 -1.08
C VAL A 103 3.80 1.98 -0.75
N HIS A 104 2.62 1.63 -0.27
CA HIS A 104 1.61 2.61 0.11
C HIS A 104 0.55 2.01 1.03
N PRO A 105 -0.16 2.81 1.84
CA PRO A 105 -1.38 2.37 2.49
C PRO A 105 -2.45 2.06 1.44
N ALA A 106 -3.16 0.96 1.66
CA ALA A 106 -4.25 0.55 0.77
C ALA A 106 -5.41 -0.04 1.58
N GLN A 107 -6.62 0.22 1.11
CA GLN A 107 -7.80 -0.51 1.53
C GLN A 107 -7.81 -1.88 0.87
N VAL A 108 -8.00 -2.91 1.68
CA VAL A 108 -8.03 -4.31 1.25
C VAL A 108 -9.36 -4.90 1.70
N PRO A 109 -10.11 -5.63 0.84
CA PRO A 109 -11.33 -6.32 1.23
C PRO A 109 -11.11 -7.21 2.46
N SER A 110 -12.06 -7.25 3.38
CA SER A 110 -11.90 -8.00 4.64
C SER A 110 -11.80 -9.52 4.45
N ASP A 111 -12.20 -10.03 3.30
CA ASP A 111 -12.06 -11.44 2.90
C ASP A 111 -10.75 -11.74 2.16
N HIS A 112 -9.95 -10.72 1.87
CA HIS A 112 -8.63 -10.90 1.24
C HIS A 112 -7.64 -11.50 2.25
N PRO A 113 -6.77 -12.47 1.88
CA PRO A 113 -5.84 -13.11 2.81
C PRO A 113 -4.95 -12.15 3.62
N LEU A 114 -4.50 -11.04 3.01
CA LEU A 114 -3.68 -10.04 3.70
C LEU A 114 -4.48 -9.21 4.72
N ALA A 115 -5.80 -9.17 4.66
CA ALA A 115 -6.62 -8.43 5.61
C ALA A 115 -6.53 -9.01 7.03
N SER A 116 -6.35 -10.33 7.15
CA SER A 116 -6.26 -11.06 8.42
C SER A 116 -4.87 -11.05 9.06
N VAL A 117 -3.91 -10.34 8.49
CA VAL A 117 -2.54 -10.25 9.04
C VAL A 117 -2.50 -9.16 10.10
N ASP A 118 -2.45 -9.54 11.37
CA ASP A 118 -2.57 -8.62 12.50
C ASP A 118 -1.37 -8.68 13.44
N GLY A 119 -1.23 -7.68 14.30
CA GLY A 119 -0.18 -7.59 15.32
C GLY A 119 1.22 -7.50 14.73
N ALA A 120 2.14 -8.33 15.24
CA ALA A 120 3.54 -8.39 14.80
C ALA A 120 3.78 -9.36 13.63
N PHE A 121 2.71 -9.88 13.03
CA PHE A 121 2.83 -10.80 11.90
C PHE A 121 2.95 -10.04 10.59
N ASN A 122 3.73 -10.63 9.68
CA ASN A 122 3.89 -10.20 8.31
C ASN A 122 3.46 -11.33 7.37
N ALA A 123 3.04 -10.97 6.17
CA ALA A 123 2.75 -11.94 5.13
C ALA A 123 3.29 -11.48 3.77
N ILE A 124 3.65 -12.44 2.95
CA ILE A 124 4.00 -12.27 1.55
C ILE A 124 3.02 -13.10 0.74
N LEU A 125 2.19 -12.44 -0.05
CA LEU A 125 1.30 -13.09 -1.01
C LEU A 125 1.98 -13.09 -2.38
N VAL A 126 2.13 -14.27 -2.96
CA VAL A 126 2.70 -14.46 -4.29
C VAL A 126 1.63 -15.01 -5.22
N GLU A 127 1.43 -14.35 -6.34
CA GLU A 127 0.57 -14.83 -7.41
C GLU A 127 1.42 -15.25 -8.61
N GLY A 128 1.46 -16.53 -8.88
CA GLY A 128 2.20 -17.12 -9.99
C GLY A 128 1.27 -17.76 -11.01
N GLU A 129 1.58 -17.62 -12.29
CA GLU A 129 0.76 -18.17 -13.37
C GLU A 129 0.52 -19.69 -13.22
N ALA A 130 1.57 -20.43 -12.90
CA ALA A 130 1.48 -21.89 -12.75
C ALA A 130 1.16 -22.36 -11.32
N ALA A 131 1.67 -21.66 -10.31
CA ALA A 131 1.50 -22.06 -8.91
C ALA A 131 0.21 -21.51 -8.26
N GLY A 132 -0.42 -20.53 -8.91
CA GLY A 132 -1.56 -19.82 -8.32
C GLY A 132 -1.13 -18.93 -7.14
N ARG A 133 -2.01 -18.82 -6.15
CA ARG A 133 -1.76 -18.00 -4.94
C ARG A 133 -1.04 -18.81 -3.88
N LEU A 134 0.06 -18.24 -3.38
CA LEU A 134 0.83 -18.76 -2.25
C LEU A 134 0.96 -17.67 -1.20
N MET A 135 0.86 -18.00 0.08
CA MET A 135 1.04 -17.06 1.17
C MET A 135 2.08 -17.59 2.15
N PHE A 136 3.08 -16.77 2.44
CA PHE A 136 4.03 -16.99 3.53
C PHE A 136 3.62 -16.06 4.68
N TYR A 137 3.40 -16.66 5.85
CA TYR A 137 2.92 -15.93 7.03
C TYR A 137 3.78 -16.26 8.23
N GLY A 138 4.21 -15.25 8.97
CA GLY A 138 5.06 -15.45 10.14
C GLY A 138 5.34 -14.17 10.91
N GLN A 139 6.01 -14.30 12.06
CA GLN A 139 6.44 -13.15 12.84
C GLN A 139 7.54 -12.39 12.10
N GLY A 140 7.32 -11.10 11.85
CA GLY A 140 8.28 -10.21 11.21
C GLY A 140 9.27 -9.55 12.17
N ALA A 141 8.97 -9.56 13.48
CA ALA A 141 9.79 -8.97 14.54
C ALA A 141 9.74 -9.81 15.81
N GLY A 142 10.73 -9.57 16.69
CA GLY A 142 10.85 -10.25 17.99
C GLY A 142 12.21 -10.92 18.17
N GLY A 143 12.69 -11.00 19.40
CA GLY A 143 14.04 -11.52 19.72
C GLY A 143 14.26 -12.96 19.24
N ALA A 144 13.33 -13.88 19.51
CA ALA A 144 13.45 -15.28 19.13
C ALA A 144 13.38 -15.51 17.61
N PRO A 145 12.40 -14.94 16.85
CA PRO A 145 12.37 -15.07 15.39
C PRO A 145 13.63 -14.49 14.73
N THR A 146 14.08 -13.32 15.16
CA THR A 146 15.28 -12.68 14.61
C THR A 146 16.54 -13.53 14.91
N ALA A 147 16.71 -14.00 16.14
CA ALA A 147 17.81 -14.87 16.50
C ALA A 147 17.81 -16.19 15.68
N SER A 148 16.62 -16.76 15.45
CA SER A 148 16.46 -17.97 14.61
C SER A 148 16.94 -17.72 13.17
N ALA A 149 16.56 -16.59 12.57
CA ALA A 149 16.98 -16.22 11.22
C ALA A 149 18.51 -16.05 11.13
N VAL A 150 19.10 -15.31 12.05
CA VAL A 150 20.57 -15.10 12.10
C VAL A 150 21.32 -16.41 12.29
N LEU A 151 20.85 -17.28 13.18
CA LEU A 151 21.48 -18.58 13.43
C LEU A 151 21.36 -19.52 12.24
N SER A 152 20.23 -19.49 11.52
CA SER A 152 20.05 -20.27 10.29
C SER A 152 21.09 -19.91 9.23
N ASP A 153 21.31 -18.63 9.00
CA ASP A 153 22.32 -18.17 8.03
C ASP A 153 23.74 -18.48 8.50
N LEU A 154 24.02 -18.32 9.79
CA LEU A 154 25.32 -18.66 10.37
C LEU A 154 25.63 -20.16 10.19
N VAL A 155 24.67 -21.02 10.48
CA VAL A 155 24.82 -22.48 10.30
C VAL A 155 25.01 -22.84 8.83
N ALA A 156 24.25 -22.22 7.92
CA ALA A 156 24.41 -22.41 6.49
C ALA A 156 25.80 -21.99 6.00
N ALA A 157 26.28 -20.83 6.43
CA ALA A 157 27.63 -20.36 6.12
C ALA A 157 28.74 -21.27 6.67
N ALA A 158 28.60 -21.74 7.90
CA ALA A 158 29.51 -22.68 8.53
C ALA A 158 29.56 -24.03 7.79
N HIS A 159 28.40 -24.54 7.38
CA HIS A 159 28.27 -25.76 6.59
C HIS A 159 29.01 -25.64 5.26
N HIS A 160 28.75 -24.55 4.49
CA HIS A 160 29.42 -24.32 3.21
C HIS A 160 30.95 -24.21 3.37
N ARG A 161 31.42 -23.59 4.46
CA ARG A 161 32.86 -23.49 4.75
C ARG A 161 33.49 -24.85 5.10
N ALA A 162 32.77 -25.68 5.87
CA ALA A 162 33.28 -26.97 6.35
C ALA A 162 33.28 -28.06 5.27
N PHE A 163 32.23 -28.12 4.48
CA PHE A 163 32.01 -29.20 3.50
C PHE A 163 32.16 -28.76 2.05
N GLY A 164 32.52 -27.54 1.80
CA GLY A 164 32.51 -26.94 0.47
C GLY A 164 31.10 -26.57 0.00
N GLY A 165 31.03 -25.70 -0.97
CA GLY A 165 29.79 -25.18 -1.54
C GLY A 165 29.89 -23.67 -1.72
N HIS A 166 28.95 -23.14 -2.45
CA HIS A 166 28.81 -21.72 -2.66
C HIS A 166 27.42 -21.30 -2.19
N ALA A 167 27.33 -20.11 -1.60
CA ALA A 167 26.04 -19.47 -1.37
C ALA A 167 25.27 -19.31 -2.68
N PRO A 168 23.93 -19.24 -2.64
CA PRO A 168 23.16 -18.92 -3.83
C PRO A 168 23.72 -17.68 -4.51
N ARG A 169 23.95 -17.76 -5.82
CA ARG A 169 24.38 -16.60 -6.60
C ARG A 169 23.17 -15.72 -6.88
N GLU A 170 23.42 -14.42 -7.00
CA GLU A 170 22.43 -13.50 -7.50
C GLU A 170 21.94 -13.94 -8.89
N SER A 171 20.64 -14.04 -9.05
CA SER A 171 20.00 -14.45 -10.30
C SER A 171 19.39 -13.22 -10.97
N VAL A 172 20.11 -12.63 -11.93
CA VAL A 172 19.73 -11.38 -12.62
C VAL A 172 19.72 -11.53 -14.14
N TYR A 173 19.22 -12.65 -14.63
CA TYR A 173 19.25 -12.95 -16.06
C TYR A 173 18.13 -12.27 -16.87
N ALA A 174 17.07 -11.78 -16.24
CA ALA A 174 15.91 -11.24 -16.95
C ALA A 174 16.13 -9.79 -17.43
N HIS A 175 16.94 -9.00 -16.72
CA HIS A 175 17.26 -7.60 -17.07
C HIS A 175 16.01 -6.75 -17.40
N LEU A 176 14.94 -6.93 -16.66
CA LEU A 176 13.69 -6.23 -16.89
C LEU A 176 13.84 -4.73 -16.53
N PRO A 177 13.31 -3.82 -17.36
CA PRO A 177 13.29 -2.40 -17.05
C PRO A 177 12.35 -2.12 -15.87
N ILE A 178 12.68 -1.06 -15.13
CA ILE A 178 11.78 -0.53 -14.10
C ILE A 178 10.73 0.35 -14.80
N LEU A 179 9.48 0.08 -14.52
CA LEU A 179 8.35 0.83 -15.09
C LEU A 179 7.98 2.01 -14.19
N ASP A 180 7.50 3.09 -14.81
CA ASP A 180 6.95 4.22 -14.08
C ASP A 180 5.77 3.76 -13.20
N PRO A 181 5.78 4.05 -11.89
CA PRO A 181 4.67 3.77 -10.99
C PRO A 181 3.33 4.35 -11.47
N GLY A 182 3.35 5.49 -12.14
CA GLY A 182 2.17 6.11 -12.74
C GLY A 182 1.50 5.28 -13.82
N SER A 183 2.21 4.32 -14.42
CA SER A 183 1.67 3.39 -15.42
C SER A 183 0.89 2.22 -14.81
N THR A 184 0.96 2.01 -13.49
CA THR A 184 0.21 0.94 -12.81
C THR A 184 -1.29 1.23 -12.77
N TYR A 185 -2.09 0.19 -12.54
CA TYR A 185 -3.54 0.33 -12.46
C TYR A 185 -4.01 -0.01 -11.05
N THR A 186 -4.77 0.89 -10.46
CA THR A 186 -5.37 0.75 -9.13
C THR A 186 -6.75 1.43 -9.11
N ARG A 187 -7.36 1.50 -7.95
CA ARG A 187 -8.54 2.32 -7.65
C ARG A 187 -8.22 3.29 -6.55
N TYR A 188 -8.91 4.42 -6.53
CA TYR A 188 -8.86 5.36 -5.42
C TYR A 188 -10.23 5.44 -4.73
N GLN A 189 -10.19 5.46 -3.41
CA GLN A 189 -11.25 6.04 -2.60
C GLN A 189 -10.80 7.44 -2.18
N ILE A 190 -11.58 8.44 -2.57
CA ILE A 190 -11.29 9.85 -2.29
C ILE A 190 -12.42 10.38 -1.40
N ARG A 191 -12.06 10.93 -0.24
CA ARG A 191 -13.00 11.57 0.68
C ARG A 191 -12.86 13.08 0.54
N LEU A 192 -13.98 13.75 0.30
CA LEU A 192 -14.08 15.17 0.01
C LEU A 192 -14.98 15.83 1.04
N GLN A 193 -14.56 16.96 1.58
CA GLN A 193 -15.45 17.89 2.22
C GLN A 193 -15.88 18.93 1.18
N VAL A 194 -17.17 19.10 0.97
CA VAL A 194 -17.74 19.98 -0.04
C VAL A 194 -18.83 20.87 0.56
N GLU A 195 -19.21 21.92 -0.14
CA GLU A 195 -20.40 22.70 0.24
C GLU A 195 -21.68 21.92 -0.05
N ASP A 196 -22.64 22.03 0.86
CA ASP A 196 -23.98 21.46 0.65
C ASP A 196 -24.80 22.38 -0.26
N ARG A 197 -24.55 22.31 -1.56
CA ARG A 197 -25.23 23.10 -2.60
C ARG A 197 -25.60 22.25 -3.82
N LEU A 198 -26.56 22.75 -4.58
CA LEU A 198 -26.92 22.11 -5.85
C LEU A 198 -25.76 22.10 -6.84
N GLY A 199 -25.59 20.99 -7.52
CA GLY A 199 -24.61 20.83 -8.61
C GLY A 199 -23.22 20.34 -8.17
N VAL A 200 -22.88 20.35 -6.86
CA VAL A 200 -21.55 19.90 -6.39
C VAL A 200 -21.17 18.49 -6.86
N LEU A 201 -22.10 17.53 -6.78
CA LEU A 201 -21.84 16.16 -7.25
C LEU A 201 -21.58 16.12 -8.78
N SER A 202 -22.27 16.99 -9.54
CA SER A 202 -22.02 17.11 -10.98
C SER A 202 -20.64 17.68 -11.28
N ASP A 203 -20.20 18.68 -10.49
CA ASP A 203 -18.88 19.28 -10.63
C ASP A 203 -17.77 18.25 -10.34
N VAL A 204 -17.92 17.51 -9.23
CA VAL A 204 -17.00 16.40 -8.85
C VAL A 204 -16.97 15.33 -9.94
N ALA A 205 -18.12 14.83 -10.37
CA ALA A 205 -18.20 13.81 -11.42
C ALA A 205 -17.61 14.29 -12.76
N GLY A 206 -17.80 15.58 -13.08
CA GLY A 206 -17.19 16.20 -14.24
C GLY A 206 -15.65 16.22 -14.20
N ILE A 207 -15.03 16.31 -13.02
CA ILE A 207 -13.56 16.20 -12.87
C ILE A 207 -13.10 14.79 -13.23
N PHE A 208 -13.73 13.75 -12.69
CA PHE A 208 -13.41 12.36 -13.03
C PHE A 208 -13.55 12.11 -14.54
N ALA A 209 -14.66 12.55 -15.13
CA ALA A 209 -14.91 12.39 -16.56
C ALA A 209 -13.86 13.05 -17.46
N ARG A 210 -13.40 14.28 -17.09
CA ARG A 210 -12.36 14.98 -17.87
C ARG A 210 -11.02 14.26 -17.86
N HIS A 211 -10.72 13.48 -16.82
CA HIS A 211 -9.50 12.68 -16.71
C HIS A 211 -9.69 11.22 -17.17
N GLY A 212 -10.83 10.88 -17.77
CA GLY A 212 -11.11 9.54 -18.29
C GLY A 212 -11.28 8.47 -17.21
N VAL A 213 -11.51 8.88 -15.95
CA VAL A 213 -11.70 7.98 -14.82
C VAL A 213 -13.18 7.76 -14.57
N SER A 214 -13.60 6.51 -14.54
CA SER A 214 -14.98 6.13 -14.22
C SER A 214 -15.19 6.01 -12.71
N ILE A 215 -16.33 6.44 -12.22
CA ILE A 215 -16.74 6.33 -10.82
C ILE A 215 -17.49 5.00 -10.62
N GLN A 216 -17.08 4.23 -9.61
CA GLN A 216 -17.72 2.98 -9.22
C GLN A 216 -18.84 3.22 -8.20
N SER A 217 -18.58 4.03 -7.18
CA SER A 217 -19.58 4.37 -6.17
C SER A 217 -19.40 5.77 -5.64
N VAL A 218 -20.49 6.36 -5.14
CA VAL A 218 -20.51 7.64 -4.45
C VAL A 218 -21.38 7.49 -3.21
N HIS A 219 -20.84 7.88 -2.07
CA HIS A 219 -21.58 7.97 -0.80
C HIS A 219 -21.52 9.41 -0.31
N GLN A 220 -22.69 10.00 -0.07
CA GLN A 220 -22.81 11.34 0.48
C GLN A 220 -23.43 11.26 1.87
N ARG A 221 -22.90 12.03 2.78
CA ARG A 221 -23.42 12.17 4.15
C ARG A 221 -23.28 13.61 4.64
N ASN A 222 -24.09 13.98 5.61
CA ASN A 222 -23.95 15.28 6.26
C ASN A 222 -22.62 15.34 7.03
N ASP A 223 -22.00 16.52 7.00
CA ASP A 223 -20.83 16.83 7.82
C ASP A 223 -21.31 17.37 9.20
N GLU A 224 -20.42 17.34 10.19
CA GLU A 224 -20.61 18.04 11.46
C GLU A 224 -20.51 19.55 11.29
N VAL A 225 -19.82 20.02 10.23
CA VAL A 225 -19.72 21.44 9.88
C VAL A 225 -21.01 21.91 9.19
N PRO A 226 -21.73 22.90 9.75
CA PRO A 226 -22.95 23.41 9.14
C PRO A 226 -22.73 23.91 7.69
N GLY A 227 -23.59 23.46 6.79
CA GLY A 227 -23.49 23.83 5.37
C GLY A 227 -22.37 23.13 4.60
N ALA A 228 -21.81 22.06 5.17
CA ALA A 228 -20.88 21.14 4.50
C ALA A 228 -21.47 19.74 4.41
N CYS A 229 -21.01 18.97 3.44
CA CYS A 229 -21.26 17.54 3.38
C CYS A 229 -19.97 16.80 2.99
N VAL A 230 -19.91 15.52 3.35
CA VAL A 230 -18.82 14.62 2.98
C VAL A 230 -19.28 13.78 1.81
N ILE A 231 -18.47 13.78 0.74
CA ILE A 231 -18.63 12.88 -0.41
C ILE A 231 -17.45 11.93 -0.43
N VAL A 232 -17.73 10.63 -0.41
CA VAL A 232 -16.75 9.56 -0.61
C VAL A 232 -16.95 8.97 -1.99
N VAL A 233 -15.95 9.09 -2.84
CA VAL A 233 -15.97 8.58 -4.22
C VAL A 233 -14.99 7.43 -4.33
N THR A 234 -15.46 6.28 -4.80
CA THR A 234 -14.58 5.16 -5.20
C THR A 234 -14.56 5.08 -6.72
N SER A 235 -13.36 5.09 -7.31
CA SER A 235 -13.18 4.97 -8.76
C SER A 235 -13.24 3.52 -9.21
N HIS A 236 -13.56 3.29 -10.48
CA HIS A 236 -13.15 2.07 -11.16
C HIS A 236 -11.64 2.04 -11.33
N ARG A 237 -11.11 0.85 -11.67
CA ARG A 237 -9.70 0.65 -11.95
C ARG A 237 -9.25 1.52 -13.12
N ALA A 238 -8.24 2.37 -12.87
CA ALA A 238 -7.68 3.29 -13.84
C ALA A 238 -6.17 3.41 -13.63
N ARG A 239 -5.48 4.10 -14.53
CA ARG A 239 -4.05 4.35 -14.40
C ARG A 239 -3.78 5.24 -13.18
N GLU A 240 -2.75 4.91 -12.45
CA GLU A 240 -2.32 5.69 -11.28
C GLU A 240 -2.07 7.17 -11.63
N ALA A 241 -1.48 7.45 -12.79
CA ALA A 241 -1.25 8.82 -13.26
C ALA A 241 -2.56 9.61 -13.44
N ASP A 242 -3.61 8.98 -13.99
CA ASP A 242 -4.91 9.61 -14.21
C ASP A 242 -5.65 9.83 -12.89
N LEU A 243 -5.57 8.85 -11.97
CA LEU A 243 -6.14 8.96 -10.62
C LEU A 243 -5.47 10.08 -9.81
N ARG A 244 -4.14 10.20 -9.89
CA ARG A 244 -3.41 11.32 -9.27
C ARG A 244 -3.79 12.68 -9.89
N ALA A 245 -4.05 12.71 -11.20
CA ALA A 245 -4.52 13.92 -11.87
C ALA A 245 -5.92 14.32 -11.38
N VAL A 246 -6.83 13.35 -11.19
CA VAL A 246 -8.15 13.58 -10.56
C VAL A 246 -7.99 14.16 -9.16
N ALA A 247 -7.19 13.53 -8.29
CA ALA A 247 -7.00 14.00 -6.91
C ALA A 247 -6.46 15.45 -6.87
N ARG A 248 -5.47 15.77 -7.71
CA ARG A 248 -4.97 17.16 -7.85
C ARG A 248 -6.02 18.13 -8.38
N ALA A 249 -6.83 17.72 -9.37
CA ALA A 249 -7.87 18.58 -9.90
C ALA A 249 -8.99 18.84 -8.89
N LEU A 250 -9.31 17.86 -8.05
CA LEU A 250 -10.27 18.02 -6.95
C LEU A 250 -9.74 18.98 -5.89
N SER A 251 -8.46 18.92 -5.52
CA SER A 251 -7.88 19.76 -4.47
C SER A 251 -7.80 21.25 -4.82
N VAL A 252 -7.91 21.60 -6.11
CA VAL A 252 -7.92 22.99 -6.58
C VAL A 252 -9.29 23.44 -7.11
N SER A 253 -10.32 22.60 -6.96
CA SER A 253 -11.67 22.90 -7.45
C SER A 253 -12.46 23.74 -6.47
N ASP A 254 -13.12 24.79 -6.95
CA ASP A 254 -14.03 25.61 -6.13
C ASP A 254 -15.24 24.84 -5.57
N ALA A 255 -15.51 23.64 -6.13
CA ALA A 255 -16.58 22.76 -5.65
C ALA A 255 -16.17 21.97 -4.38
N VAL A 256 -14.87 21.88 -4.09
CA VAL A 256 -14.29 21.10 -3.01
C VAL A 256 -13.65 22.02 -1.98
N ARG A 257 -14.08 21.94 -0.74
CA ARG A 257 -13.43 22.67 0.35
C ARG A 257 -12.09 22.04 0.69
N GLU A 258 -12.08 20.71 0.78
CA GLU A 258 -10.89 19.95 1.13
C GLU A 258 -10.97 18.52 0.60
N VAL A 259 -9.84 18.00 0.12
CA VAL A 259 -9.63 16.56 -0.09
C VAL A 259 -9.06 15.99 1.20
N THR A 260 -9.93 15.43 2.03
CA THR A 260 -9.56 15.00 3.39
C THR A 260 -8.83 13.67 3.41
N SER A 261 -8.97 12.85 2.36
CA SER A 261 -8.27 11.57 2.24
C SER A 261 -8.25 11.07 0.80
N THR A 262 -7.17 10.41 0.44
CA THR A 262 -7.02 9.68 -0.84
C THR A 262 -6.28 8.38 -0.57
N ILE A 263 -6.97 7.26 -0.67
CA ILE A 263 -6.41 5.94 -0.36
C ILE A 263 -6.66 5.00 -1.54
N ARG A 264 -5.66 4.19 -1.89
CA ARG A 264 -5.80 3.17 -2.92
C ARG A 264 -6.63 2.00 -2.42
N VAL A 265 -7.33 1.34 -3.34
CA VAL A 265 -8.10 0.12 -3.08
C VAL A 265 -7.47 -1.00 -3.89
N GLU A 266 -6.98 -2.02 -3.20
CA GLU A 266 -6.25 -3.16 -3.79
C GLU A 266 -6.90 -4.48 -3.37
N GLY A 267 -6.55 -5.58 -4.05
CA GLY A 267 -6.97 -6.93 -3.63
C GLY A 267 -8.28 -7.44 -4.22
N GLU A 268 -8.78 -6.82 -5.30
CA GLU A 268 -9.95 -7.32 -6.05
C GLU A 268 -9.57 -7.92 -7.42
#